data_0eef043bf143032316958f384e07ce16
#
_entry.id   0eef043bf143032316958f384e07ce16
#
_cell.length_a   1.000
_cell.length_b   1.000
_cell.length_c   1.000
_cell.angle_alpha   90.00
_cell.angle_beta   90.00
_cell.angle_gamma   90.00
#
_symmetry.space_group_name_H-M   'P 1'
#
loop_
_entity.id
_entity.type
_entity.pdbx_description
1 polymer ?
#
loop_
_entity_poly.entity_id
_entity_poly.type
_entity_poly.pdbx_seq_one_letter_code
_entity_poly.pdbx_strand_id
1 'polypeptide(L)'
;MRHIRRSALVGVSPQRMFDLINDVERYPDFVPGCSSARVLEHTPDRLRAELTVGSGMMKTTFATSNRLLPPERIDMQLEAGPLKSLNGSWKLAPLEAGNLHGCRVELDLAFEPHGSLAAMALGPVVEKLATSLVDAFVARARQESAAPQP
;
A
#
# COMPACT_ATOMS: atom_id res chain seq x y z
N MET A 1 -4.23 12.04 -15.83
CA MET A 1 -4.23 10.96 -14.83
C MET A 1 -2.88 10.27 -14.80
N ARG A 2 -2.34 10.06 -13.63
CA ARG A 2 -1.04 9.40 -13.45
C ARG A 2 -1.25 7.94 -13.07
N HIS A 3 -0.43 7.06 -13.65
CA HIS A 3 -0.43 5.63 -13.38
C HIS A 3 0.90 5.20 -12.79
N ILE A 4 0.83 4.37 -11.76
CA ILE A 4 2.00 3.76 -11.15
C ILE A 4 1.75 2.26 -11.14
N ARG A 5 2.73 1.50 -11.68
CA ARG A 5 2.73 0.04 -11.62
C ARG A 5 4.04 -0.44 -11.03
N ARG A 6 3.93 -1.28 -10.03
CA ARG A 6 5.08 -1.90 -9.38
C ARG A 6 4.79 -3.37 -9.15
N SER A 7 5.80 -4.19 -9.28
CA SER A 7 5.67 -5.61 -8.95
C SER A 7 6.94 -6.11 -8.29
N ALA A 8 6.80 -7.16 -7.50
CA ALA A 8 7.92 -7.78 -6.82
C ALA A 8 7.59 -9.23 -6.49
N LEU A 9 8.63 -10.02 -6.26
CA LEU A 9 8.52 -11.40 -5.81
C LEU A 9 9.01 -11.47 -4.38
N VAL A 10 8.22 -12.09 -3.51
CA VAL A 10 8.55 -12.23 -2.09
C VAL A 10 8.42 -13.68 -1.64
N GLY A 11 9.17 -14.05 -0.63
CA GLY A 11 9.24 -15.42 -0.11
C GLY A 11 8.23 -15.74 0.99
N VAL A 12 7.10 -15.02 1.02
CA VAL A 12 6.00 -15.30 1.95
C VAL A 12 4.75 -15.62 1.16
N SER A 13 3.78 -16.27 1.80
CA SER A 13 2.53 -16.64 1.14
C SER A 13 1.70 -15.41 0.76
N PRO A 14 0.77 -15.51 -0.21
CA PRO A 14 -0.17 -14.44 -0.49
C PRO A 14 -0.96 -14.00 0.75
N GLN A 15 -1.39 -14.94 1.59
CA GLN A 15 -2.11 -14.61 2.82
C GLN A 15 -1.24 -13.78 3.76
N ARG A 16 0.03 -14.13 3.93
CA ARG A 16 0.93 -13.37 4.80
C ARG A 16 1.17 -11.97 4.24
N MET A 17 1.36 -11.85 2.93
CA MET A 17 1.53 -10.55 2.29
C MET A 17 0.26 -9.71 2.40
N PHE A 18 -0.90 -10.33 2.23
CA PHE A 18 -2.19 -9.69 2.41
C PHE A 18 -2.32 -9.10 3.82
N ASP A 19 -1.95 -9.89 4.83
CA ASP A 19 -2.01 -9.45 6.23
C ASP A 19 -1.06 -8.29 6.50
N LEU A 20 0.14 -8.29 5.91
CA LEU A 20 1.11 -7.20 6.03
C LEU A 20 0.56 -5.89 5.45
N ILE A 21 -0.05 -5.97 4.27
CA ILE A 21 -0.61 -4.80 3.60
C ILE A 21 -1.79 -4.23 4.40
N ASN A 22 -2.59 -5.07 5.02
CA ASN A 22 -3.75 -4.65 5.79
C ASN A 22 -3.43 -4.23 7.22
N ASP A 23 -2.22 -4.44 7.70
CA ASP A 23 -1.81 -4.01 9.03
C ASP A 23 -1.41 -2.53 9.03
N VAL A 24 -2.38 -1.70 8.71
CA VAL A 24 -2.21 -0.26 8.44
C VAL A 24 -1.64 0.48 9.65
N GLU A 25 -2.01 0.11 10.86
CA GLU A 25 -1.56 0.78 12.08
C GLU A 25 -0.04 0.66 12.29
N ARG A 26 0.60 -0.33 11.64
CA ARG A 26 2.05 -0.53 11.69
C ARG A 26 2.82 0.28 10.66
N TYR A 27 2.14 0.90 9.70
CA TYR A 27 2.81 1.63 8.62
C TYR A 27 3.81 2.68 9.12
N PRO A 28 3.54 3.47 10.16
CA PRO A 28 4.54 4.42 10.65
C PRO A 28 5.85 3.78 11.11
N ASP A 29 5.81 2.50 11.48
CA ASP A 29 6.99 1.78 11.96
C ASP A 29 7.99 1.44 10.87
N PHE A 30 7.54 1.29 9.62
CA PHE A 30 8.43 0.81 8.55
C PHE A 30 8.22 1.47 7.18
N VAL A 31 7.17 2.26 6.99
CA VAL A 31 6.92 2.95 5.71
C VAL A 31 7.52 4.36 5.77
N PRO A 32 8.57 4.64 4.97
CA PRO A 32 9.16 5.98 4.97
C PRO A 32 8.14 7.04 4.58
N GLY A 33 8.13 8.13 5.32
CA GLY A 33 7.23 9.25 5.07
C GLY A 33 5.83 9.10 5.64
N CYS A 34 5.49 7.95 6.20
CA CYS A 34 4.21 7.76 6.89
C CYS A 34 4.38 8.08 8.37
N SER A 35 3.79 9.18 8.82
CA SER A 35 3.92 9.62 10.21
C SER A 35 2.81 9.11 11.10
N SER A 36 1.64 8.80 10.53
CA SER A 36 0.49 8.32 11.28
C SER A 36 -0.40 7.49 10.37
N ALA A 37 -1.05 6.50 10.96
CA ALA A 37 -1.98 5.64 10.26
C ALA A 37 -3.09 5.22 11.22
N ARG A 38 -4.35 5.29 10.76
CA ARG A 38 -5.49 5.00 11.60
C ARG A 38 -6.53 4.19 10.83
N VAL A 39 -7.01 3.13 11.44
CA VAL A 39 -8.12 2.33 10.90
C VAL A 39 -9.43 2.99 11.33
N LEU A 40 -10.26 3.32 10.34
CA LEU A 40 -11.58 3.92 10.56
C LEU A 40 -12.67 2.86 10.63
N GLU A 41 -12.53 1.78 9.87
CA GLU A 41 -13.48 0.67 9.84
C GLU A 41 -12.75 -0.58 9.33
N HIS A 42 -13.02 -1.71 9.94
CA HIS A 42 -12.46 -2.98 9.47
C HIS A 42 -13.48 -4.10 9.62
N THR A 43 -13.89 -4.65 8.49
CA THR A 43 -14.76 -5.82 8.40
C THR A 43 -14.04 -6.88 7.55
N PRO A 44 -14.55 -8.12 7.45
CA PRO A 44 -13.88 -9.12 6.60
C PRO A 44 -13.72 -8.74 5.13
N ASP A 45 -14.55 -7.85 4.61
CA ASP A 45 -14.54 -7.46 3.21
C ASP A 45 -14.21 -5.97 2.95
N ARG A 46 -13.98 -5.19 4.01
CA ARG A 46 -13.69 -3.76 3.87
C ARG A 46 -12.74 -3.26 4.94
N LEU A 47 -11.80 -2.43 4.50
CA LEU A 47 -10.92 -1.69 5.38
C LEU A 47 -10.94 -0.22 4.97
N ARG A 48 -11.36 0.64 5.88
CA ARG A 48 -11.27 2.09 5.69
C ARG A 48 -10.15 2.60 6.60
N ALA A 49 -9.23 3.34 6.02
CA ALA A 49 -8.04 3.77 6.75
C ALA A 49 -7.61 5.16 6.33
N GLU A 50 -6.90 5.83 7.22
CA GLU A 50 -6.39 7.17 7.02
C GLU A 50 -4.89 7.16 7.24
N LEU A 51 -4.14 7.72 6.28
CA LEU A 51 -2.68 7.83 6.34
C LEU A 51 -2.28 9.29 6.29
N THR A 52 -1.36 9.69 7.17
CA THR A 52 -0.70 10.99 7.10
C THR A 52 0.71 10.77 6.58
N VAL A 53 1.03 11.41 5.48
CA VAL A 53 2.27 11.20 4.74
C VAL A 53 2.94 12.52 4.40
N GLY A 54 4.24 12.48 4.11
CA GLY A 54 5.04 13.64 3.78
C GLY A 54 6.19 13.83 4.76
N SER A 55 6.85 14.99 4.68
CA SER A 55 7.97 15.31 5.56
C SER A 55 7.91 16.79 5.97
N GLY A 56 8.31 17.05 7.23
CA GLY A 56 8.34 18.41 7.76
C GLY A 56 6.97 19.07 7.74
N MET A 57 6.88 20.24 7.11
CA MET A 57 5.64 21.00 6.98
C MET A 57 4.76 20.55 5.82
N MET A 58 5.27 19.66 4.97
CA MET A 58 4.57 19.16 3.79
C MET A 58 3.88 17.82 4.07
N LYS A 59 3.04 17.81 5.09
CA LYS A 59 2.26 16.62 5.44
C LYS A 59 0.85 16.71 4.89
N THR A 60 0.34 15.58 4.44
CA THR A 60 -1.03 15.50 3.96
C THR A 60 -1.67 14.20 4.42
N THR A 61 -2.99 14.20 4.53
CA THR A 61 -3.76 13.05 5.01
C THR A 61 -4.68 12.56 3.93
N PHE A 62 -4.63 11.25 3.68
CA PHE A 62 -5.50 10.55 2.74
C PHE A 62 -6.31 9.52 3.49
N ALA A 63 -7.59 9.40 3.15
CA ALA A 63 -8.42 8.30 3.60
C ALA A 63 -8.85 7.48 2.39
N THR A 64 -8.72 6.16 2.51
CA THR A 64 -9.14 5.22 1.46
C THR A 64 -10.14 4.22 1.99
N SER A 65 -11.00 3.77 1.09
CA SER A 65 -11.90 2.64 1.32
C SER A 65 -11.40 1.50 0.47
N ASN A 66 -11.03 0.40 1.11
CA ASN A 66 -10.44 -0.75 0.46
C ASN A 66 -11.40 -1.94 0.53
N ARG A 67 -11.71 -2.49 -0.63
CA ARG A 67 -12.45 -3.76 -0.71
C ARG A 67 -11.46 -4.91 -0.60
N LEU A 68 -11.72 -5.80 0.32
CA LEU A 68 -10.84 -6.93 0.62
C LEU A 68 -11.34 -8.21 -0.01
N LEU A 69 -10.48 -8.85 -0.77
CA LEU A 69 -10.75 -10.15 -1.42
C LEU A 69 -9.61 -11.11 -1.04
N PRO A 70 -9.58 -11.56 0.25
CA PRO A 70 -8.45 -12.37 0.74
C PRO A 70 -8.32 -13.71 0.02
N PRO A 71 -7.11 -14.16 -0.21
CA PRO A 71 -5.82 -13.48 -0.03
C PRO A 71 -5.31 -12.82 -1.32
N GLU A 72 -6.16 -12.65 -2.33
CA GLU A 72 -5.76 -12.40 -3.71
C GLU A 72 -5.71 -10.94 -4.09
N ARG A 73 -6.57 -10.10 -3.48
CA ARG A 73 -6.77 -8.76 -4.01
C ARG A 73 -7.27 -7.77 -2.97
N ILE A 74 -6.82 -6.53 -3.12
CA ILE A 74 -7.33 -5.38 -2.37
C ILE A 74 -7.59 -4.28 -3.39
N ASP A 75 -8.83 -3.83 -3.50
CA ASP A 75 -9.18 -2.71 -4.36
C ASP A 75 -9.32 -1.45 -3.51
N MET A 76 -8.58 -0.40 -3.88
CA MET A 76 -8.52 0.85 -3.13
C MET A 76 -9.23 1.97 -3.87
N GLN A 77 -9.93 2.82 -3.12
CA GLN A 77 -10.57 4.00 -3.65
C GLN A 77 -10.41 5.15 -2.66
N LEU A 78 -10.12 6.35 -3.17
CA LEU A 78 -10.02 7.54 -2.34
C LEU A 78 -11.38 7.85 -1.72
N GLU A 79 -11.40 8.06 -0.40
CA GLU A 79 -12.58 8.49 0.34
C GLU A 79 -12.48 9.98 0.68
N ALA A 80 -11.28 10.44 1.05
CA ALA A 80 -11.02 11.84 1.36
C ALA A 80 -9.53 12.13 1.19
N GLY A 81 -9.23 13.36 0.79
CA GLY A 81 -7.84 13.79 0.63
C GLY A 81 -7.72 14.87 -0.43
N PRO A 82 -6.49 15.40 -0.64
CA PRO A 82 -6.27 16.54 -1.53
C PRO A 82 -6.13 16.18 -3.01
N LEU A 83 -6.51 14.97 -3.41
CA LEU A 83 -6.53 14.55 -4.81
C LEU A 83 -7.95 14.60 -5.35
N LYS A 84 -8.07 14.80 -6.67
CA LYS A 84 -9.34 14.70 -7.37
C LYS A 84 -9.83 13.26 -7.38
N SER A 85 -8.93 12.31 -7.61
CA SER A 85 -9.25 10.88 -7.58
C SER A 85 -8.01 10.06 -7.26
N LEU A 86 -8.23 8.90 -6.68
CA LEU A 86 -7.22 7.88 -6.50
C LEU A 86 -7.94 6.54 -6.42
N ASN A 87 -7.52 5.61 -7.26
CA ASN A 87 -8.00 4.23 -7.18
C ASN A 87 -6.90 3.29 -7.62
N GLY A 88 -6.97 2.07 -7.18
CA GLY A 88 -5.97 1.09 -7.55
C GLY A 88 -6.24 -0.25 -6.92
N SER A 89 -5.29 -1.16 -7.11
CA SER A 89 -5.41 -2.49 -6.55
C SER A 89 -4.05 -3.09 -6.22
N TRP A 90 -4.05 -3.90 -5.17
CA TRP A 90 -3.01 -4.86 -4.89
C TRP A 90 -3.48 -6.21 -5.40
N LYS A 91 -2.63 -6.90 -6.13
CA LYS A 91 -2.89 -8.27 -6.58
C LYS A 91 -1.78 -9.16 -6.07
N LEU A 92 -2.18 -10.27 -5.48
CA LEU A 92 -1.28 -11.21 -4.82
C LEU A 92 -1.49 -12.59 -5.43
N ALA A 93 -0.49 -13.08 -6.15
CA ALA A 93 -0.57 -14.37 -6.81
C ALA A 93 0.43 -15.34 -6.18
N PRO A 94 0.04 -16.59 -5.92
CA PRO A 94 0.97 -17.57 -5.39
C PRO A 94 2.06 -17.89 -6.41
N LEU A 95 3.29 -18.06 -5.92
CA LEU A 95 4.43 -18.49 -6.69
C LEU A 95 4.94 -19.77 -6.11
N GLU A 96 5.07 -20.79 -6.96
CA GLU A 96 5.66 -22.06 -6.57
C GLU A 96 6.71 -22.46 -7.61
N ALA A 97 7.92 -22.69 -7.14
CA ALA A 97 9.02 -23.13 -7.96
C ALA A 97 9.80 -24.18 -7.16
N GLY A 98 9.57 -25.45 -7.43
CA GLY A 98 10.13 -26.54 -6.65
C GLY A 98 9.61 -26.51 -5.21
N ASN A 99 10.52 -26.38 -4.24
CA ASN A 99 10.18 -26.30 -2.82
C ASN A 99 9.97 -24.85 -2.34
N LEU A 100 10.08 -23.87 -3.25
CA LEU A 100 9.92 -22.47 -2.90
C LEU A 100 8.46 -22.06 -3.00
N HIS A 101 7.95 -21.49 -1.92
CA HIS A 101 6.61 -20.94 -1.86
C HIS A 101 6.72 -19.44 -1.64
N GLY A 102 6.05 -18.67 -2.47
CA GLY A 102 6.12 -17.23 -2.38
C GLY A 102 4.90 -16.56 -2.97
N CYS A 103 5.05 -15.26 -3.22
CA CYS A 103 3.98 -14.42 -3.72
C CYS A 103 4.53 -13.44 -4.74
N ARG A 104 3.80 -13.26 -5.83
CA ARG A 104 3.99 -12.13 -6.73
C ARG A 104 3.05 -11.02 -6.28
N VAL A 105 3.62 -9.87 -5.97
CA VAL A 105 2.90 -8.69 -5.51
C VAL A 105 2.85 -7.68 -6.63
N GLU A 106 1.66 -7.21 -6.96
CA GLU A 106 1.49 -6.14 -7.95
C GLU A 106 0.67 -5.02 -7.36
N LEU A 107 1.19 -3.79 -7.48
CA LEU A 107 0.43 -2.58 -7.19
C LEU A 107 0.16 -1.86 -8.51
N ASP A 108 -1.11 -1.57 -8.77
CA ASP A 108 -1.55 -0.77 -9.90
C ASP A 108 -2.37 0.39 -9.33
N LEU A 109 -1.87 1.61 -9.49
CA LEU A 109 -2.47 2.79 -8.89
C LEU A 109 -2.67 3.86 -9.95
N ALA A 110 -3.87 4.44 -9.97
CA ALA A 110 -4.18 5.59 -10.82
C ALA A 110 -4.65 6.74 -9.93
N PHE A 111 -4.13 7.92 -10.16
CA PHE A 111 -4.55 9.09 -9.40
C PHE A 111 -4.50 10.35 -10.25
N GLU A 112 -5.29 11.34 -9.84
CA GLU A 112 -5.37 12.63 -10.50
C GLU A 112 -5.29 13.76 -9.47
N PRO A 113 -4.26 14.63 -9.53
CA PRO A 113 -4.20 15.81 -8.69
C PRO A 113 -5.30 16.82 -9.07
N HIS A 114 -5.69 17.68 -8.14
CA HIS A 114 -6.50 18.84 -8.47
C HIS A 114 -5.75 19.76 -9.43
N GLY A 115 -6.47 20.58 -10.21
CA GLY A 115 -5.89 21.43 -11.23
C GLY A 115 -5.10 22.66 -10.75
N SER A 116 -5.04 22.91 -9.44
CA SER A 116 -4.25 24.04 -8.91
C SER A 116 -2.75 23.70 -8.90
N LEU A 117 -1.91 24.74 -8.98
CA LEU A 117 -0.45 24.54 -8.92
C LEU A 117 -0.02 23.88 -7.61
N ALA A 118 -0.63 24.32 -6.49
CA ALA A 118 -0.33 23.73 -5.17
C ALA A 118 -0.69 22.25 -5.12
N ALA A 119 -1.84 21.87 -5.68
CA ALA A 119 -2.29 20.48 -5.70
C ALA A 119 -1.46 19.63 -6.66
N MET A 120 -0.97 20.19 -7.77
CA MET A 120 -0.11 19.48 -8.70
C MET A 120 1.22 19.09 -8.08
N ALA A 121 1.70 19.83 -7.09
CA ALA A 121 2.93 19.50 -6.36
C ALA A 121 2.79 18.22 -5.54
N LEU A 122 1.57 17.72 -5.29
CA LEU A 122 1.33 16.48 -4.59
C LEU A 122 1.57 15.24 -5.46
N GLY A 123 1.56 15.39 -6.78
CA GLY A 123 1.80 14.26 -7.69
C GLY A 123 3.09 13.50 -7.39
N PRO A 124 4.25 14.18 -7.34
CA PRO A 124 5.50 13.52 -6.97
C PRO A 124 5.50 12.90 -5.58
N VAL A 125 4.79 13.50 -4.63
CA VAL A 125 4.66 12.96 -3.26
C VAL A 125 3.92 11.63 -3.29
N VAL A 126 2.81 11.55 -4.03
CA VAL A 126 2.04 10.31 -4.16
C VAL A 126 2.85 9.23 -4.87
N GLU A 127 3.57 9.58 -5.93
CA GLU A 127 4.42 8.64 -6.65
C GLU A 127 5.52 8.07 -5.75
N LYS A 128 6.16 8.93 -4.99
CA LYS A 128 7.21 8.51 -4.05
C LYS A 128 6.64 7.63 -2.95
N LEU A 129 5.46 7.98 -2.43
CA LEU A 129 4.79 7.17 -1.42
C LEU A 129 4.47 5.77 -1.95
N ALA A 130 3.88 5.68 -3.14
CA ALA A 130 3.53 4.39 -3.75
C ALA A 130 4.77 3.50 -3.94
N THR A 131 5.85 4.06 -4.46
CA THR A 131 7.11 3.34 -4.62
C THR A 131 7.67 2.90 -3.27
N SER A 132 7.64 3.79 -2.28
CA SER A 132 8.12 3.50 -0.93
C SER A 132 7.29 2.42 -0.24
N LEU A 133 5.98 2.40 -0.47
CA LEU A 133 5.09 1.36 0.07
C LEU A 133 5.50 -0.02 -0.42
N VAL A 134 5.66 -0.18 -1.73
CA VAL A 134 6.04 -1.48 -2.31
C VAL A 134 7.39 -1.92 -1.75
N ASP A 135 8.38 -1.04 -1.77
CA ASP A 135 9.72 -1.34 -1.27
C ASP A 135 9.69 -1.71 0.23
N ALA A 136 8.91 -1.00 1.03
CA ALA A 136 8.78 -1.25 2.46
C ALA A 136 8.13 -2.61 2.74
N PHE A 137 7.06 -2.95 2.03
CA PHE A 137 6.40 -4.24 2.18
C PHE A 137 7.29 -5.39 1.73
N VAL A 138 8.02 -5.21 0.63
CA VAL A 138 8.97 -6.22 0.14
C VAL A 138 10.08 -6.45 1.18
N ALA A 139 10.65 -5.37 1.72
CA ALA A 139 11.68 -5.47 2.75
C ALA A 139 11.15 -6.16 4.01
N ARG A 140 9.93 -5.81 4.45
CA ARG A 140 9.30 -6.42 5.61
C ARG A 140 9.04 -7.92 5.39
N ALA A 141 8.53 -8.29 4.22
CA ALA A 141 8.29 -9.67 3.86
C ALA A 141 9.59 -10.48 3.83
N ARG A 142 10.66 -9.90 3.30
CA ARG A 142 11.97 -10.55 3.26
C ARG A 142 12.56 -10.75 4.63
N GLN A 143 12.37 -9.81 5.54
CA GLN A 143 12.78 -9.96 6.94
C GLN A 143 12.08 -11.14 7.60
N GLU A 144 10.77 -11.29 7.36
CA GLU A 144 10.00 -12.40 7.91
C GLU A 144 10.41 -13.75 7.33
N SER A 145 10.65 -13.81 6.01
CA SER A 145 11.05 -15.08 5.38
C SER A 145 12.48 -15.49 5.76
N ALA A 146 13.34 -14.54 6.16
CA ALA A 146 14.69 -14.80 6.62
C ALA A 146 14.77 -15.09 8.12
N ALA A 147 13.70 -14.78 8.88
CA ALA A 147 13.67 -15.02 10.32
C ALA A 147 13.65 -16.52 10.63
N PRO A 148 14.38 -16.97 11.67
CA PRO A 148 14.28 -18.37 12.08
C PRO A 148 12.85 -18.69 12.50
N GLN A 149 12.33 -19.79 12.00
CA GLN A 149 11.03 -20.30 12.44
C GLN A 149 11.21 -20.96 13.81
N PRO A 150 10.38 -20.64 14.82
CA PRO A 150 10.44 -21.32 16.11
C PRO A 150 10.01 -22.78 16.01
#